data_caa3784a7c38d6b12ab0c6e108bbf31f
#
_entry.id   caa3784a7c38d6b12ab0c6e108bbf31f
#
_cell.length_a   1.000
_cell.length_b   1.000
_cell.length_c   1.000
_cell.angle_alpha   90.00
_cell.angle_beta   90.00
_cell.angle_gamma   90.00
#
_symmetry.space_group_name_H-M   'P 1'
#
loop_
_entity.id
_entity.type
_entity.pdbx_description
1 polymer ?
#
loop_
_entity_poly.entity_id
_entity_poly.type
_entity_poly.pdbx_seq_one_letter_code
_entity_poly.pdbx_strand_id
1 'polypeptide(L)'
;MRIGIDARFYDLSAGIGRYTEKLITHLEKVDNVNDYFIFLTKESFNSYQPQNPKFHKVLANYCWYSFGEQFLFPFKLYRAKLDLFHFLHFNVPLLFFNKFIVTIHDLTQRKLTKRASKLPLLFFYFKKLLYFLVIKNAIKKAKKIIAISSFTKKEIIKYYKIEPEKIIVIYESAE
;
A
#
# COMPACT_ATOMS: atom_id res chain seq x y z
N MET A 1 14.38 -7.41 -12.30
CA MET A 1 14.10 -6.09 -11.68
C MET A 1 14.20 -6.20 -10.17
N ARG A 2 14.49 -5.10 -9.50
CA ARG A 2 14.45 -4.99 -8.03
C ARG A 2 13.11 -4.35 -7.63
N ILE A 3 12.22 -5.12 -7.03
CA ILE A 3 10.85 -4.70 -6.72
C ILE A 3 10.67 -4.63 -5.21
N GLY A 4 10.24 -3.48 -4.68
CA GLY A 4 9.87 -3.35 -3.28
C GLY A 4 8.38 -3.59 -3.08
N ILE A 5 8.01 -4.25 -1.99
CA ILE A 5 6.61 -4.43 -1.57
C ILE A 5 6.45 -3.87 -0.15
N ASP A 6 5.52 -2.92 0.03
CA ASP A 6 5.11 -2.48 1.36
C ASP A 6 4.21 -3.53 2.01
N ALA A 7 4.80 -4.39 2.79
CA ALA A 7 4.13 -5.48 3.50
C ALA A 7 3.95 -5.20 4.99
N ARG A 8 3.91 -3.93 5.42
CA ARG A 8 3.68 -3.58 6.83
C ARG A 8 2.29 -3.98 7.35
N PHE A 9 1.39 -4.38 6.45
CA PHE A 9 0.09 -4.97 6.79
C PHE A 9 0.13 -6.51 6.92
N TYR A 10 1.26 -7.16 6.66
CA TYR A 10 1.43 -8.60 6.85
C TYR A 10 1.09 -8.98 8.31
N ASP A 11 0.53 -10.16 8.54
CA ASP A 11 0.06 -10.66 9.85
C ASP A 11 -1.13 -9.90 10.49
N LEU A 12 -1.69 -8.89 9.86
CA LEU A 12 -2.94 -8.32 10.35
C LEU A 12 -4.09 -9.30 10.06
N SER A 13 -4.91 -9.56 11.07
CA SER A 13 -6.07 -10.46 10.97
C SER A 13 -7.18 -9.99 10.04
N ALA A 14 -7.09 -8.79 9.48
CA ALA A 14 -8.07 -8.17 8.58
C ALA A 14 -7.72 -8.37 7.10
N GLY A 15 -8.68 -8.13 6.22
CA GLY A 15 -8.60 -8.38 4.78
C GLY A 15 -7.31 -7.94 4.08
N ILE A 16 -6.78 -6.74 4.38
CA ILE A 16 -5.51 -6.25 3.79
C ILE A 16 -4.32 -7.12 4.21
N GLY A 17 -4.28 -7.59 5.46
CA GLY A 17 -3.22 -8.48 5.93
C GLY A 17 -3.22 -9.80 5.15
N ARG A 18 -4.38 -10.42 5.03
CA ARG A 18 -4.55 -11.64 4.25
C ARG A 18 -4.20 -11.45 2.78
N TYR A 19 -4.64 -10.34 2.18
CA TYR A 19 -4.24 -9.99 0.81
C TYR A 19 -2.73 -9.88 0.66
N THR A 20 -2.07 -9.19 1.60
CA THR A 20 -0.61 -9.02 1.60
C THR A 20 0.11 -10.35 1.65
N GLU A 21 -0.29 -11.22 2.59
CA GLU A 21 0.27 -12.56 2.76
C GLU A 21 0.10 -13.41 1.50
N LYS A 22 -1.14 -13.52 0.99
CA LYS A 22 -1.44 -14.32 -0.19
C LYS A 22 -0.73 -13.82 -1.44
N LEU A 23 -0.68 -12.51 -1.65
CA LEU A 23 0.05 -11.94 -2.78
C LEU A 23 1.54 -12.33 -2.74
N ILE A 24 2.20 -12.17 -1.60
CA ILE A 24 3.62 -12.50 -1.45
C ILE A 24 3.84 -14.01 -1.67
N THR A 25 3.04 -14.85 -1.00
CA THR A 25 3.15 -16.31 -1.13
C THR A 25 2.96 -16.80 -2.58
N HIS A 26 2.04 -16.18 -3.33
CA HIS A 26 1.84 -16.54 -4.74
C HIS A 26 2.97 -16.01 -5.64
N LEU A 27 3.46 -14.81 -5.40
CA LEU A 27 4.62 -14.28 -6.13
C LEU A 27 5.86 -15.15 -5.92
N GLU A 28 6.11 -15.64 -4.70
CA GLU A 28 7.20 -16.59 -4.42
C GLU A 28 7.14 -17.86 -5.25
N LYS A 29 5.93 -18.33 -5.56
CA LYS A 29 5.72 -19.55 -6.36
C LYS A 29 5.90 -19.34 -7.86
N VAL A 30 5.56 -18.14 -8.37
CA VAL A 30 5.45 -17.93 -9.82
C VAL A 30 6.59 -17.09 -10.39
N ASP A 31 7.28 -16.27 -9.59
CA ASP A 31 8.32 -15.38 -10.10
C ASP A 31 9.71 -15.77 -9.56
N ASN A 32 10.52 -16.32 -10.44
CA ASN A 32 11.91 -16.67 -10.19
C ASN A 32 12.91 -15.75 -10.92
N VAL A 33 12.43 -14.66 -11.50
CA VAL A 33 13.25 -13.74 -12.32
C VAL A 33 13.61 -12.48 -11.54
N ASN A 34 12.62 -11.87 -10.87
CA ASN A 34 12.79 -10.60 -10.18
C ASN A 34 13.26 -10.80 -8.73
N ASP A 35 13.99 -9.81 -8.20
CA ASP A 35 14.35 -9.74 -6.78
C ASP A 35 13.33 -8.88 -6.03
N TYR A 36 12.73 -9.45 -4.99
CA TYR A 36 11.70 -8.80 -4.19
C TYR A 36 12.23 -8.38 -2.82
N PHE A 37 11.97 -7.14 -2.43
CA PHE A 37 12.33 -6.56 -1.13
C PHE A 37 11.05 -6.30 -0.34
N ILE A 38 10.79 -7.15 0.66
CA ILE A 38 9.55 -7.17 1.43
C ILE A 38 9.74 -6.32 2.69
N PHE A 39 9.10 -5.15 2.71
CA PHE A 39 9.19 -4.18 3.82
C PHE A 39 8.18 -4.53 4.91
N LEU A 40 8.66 -4.96 6.07
CA LEU A 40 7.89 -5.57 7.15
C LEU A 40 8.01 -4.78 8.45
N THR A 41 6.98 -4.80 9.29
CA THR A 41 7.08 -4.37 10.70
C THR A 41 8.00 -5.32 11.47
N LYS A 42 8.32 -4.99 12.71
CA LYS A 42 9.15 -5.85 13.56
C LYS A 42 8.48 -7.21 13.80
N GLU A 43 7.19 -7.22 14.04
CA GLU A 43 6.39 -8.42 14.27
C GLU A 43 6.39 -9.30 13.02
N SER A 44 5.99 -8.77 11.88
CA SER A 44 5.93 -9.49 10.61
C SER A 44 7.30 -9.92 10.10
N PHE A 45 8.37 -9.18 10.44
CA PHE A 45 9.74 -9.56 10.09
C PHE A 45 10.17 -10.88 10.76
N ASN A 46 9.67 -11.14 11.95
CA ASN A 46 9.98 -12.38 12.67
C ASN A 46 9.14 -13.57 12.17
N SER A 47 7.87 -13.33 11.83
CA SER A 47 6.95 -14.39 11.39
C SER A 47 7.14 -14.80 9.92
N TYR A 48 7.38 -13.85 9.03
CA TYR A 48 7.58 -14.13 7.62
C TYR A 48 8.91 -14.83 7.36
N GLN A 49 8.84 -15.99 6.70
CA GLN A 49 10.01 -16.77 6.26
C GLN A 49 9.92 -16.99 4.75
N PRO A 50 10.76 -16.30 3.94
CA PRO A 50 10.73 -16.47 2.50
C PRO A 50 11.09 -17.89 2.07
N GLN A 51 10.29 -18.46 1.18
CA GLN A 51 10.51 -19.75 0.58
C GLN A 51 11.31 -19.68 -0.73
N ASN A 52 11.37 -18.49 -1.33
CA ASN A 52 12.10 -18.22 -2.56
C ASN A 52 13.32 -17.33 -2.25
N PRO A 53 14.56 -17.70 -2.63
CA PRO A 53 15.78 -16.95 -2.34
C PRO A 53 15.80 -15.56 -2.99
N LYS A 54 14.91 -15.28 -3.94
CA LYS A 54 14.73 -13.95 -4.56
C LYS A 54 13.94 -12.97 -3.68
N PHE A 55 13.39 -13.42 -2.54
CA PHE A 55 12.60 -12.61 -1.62
C PHE A 55 13.42 -12.26 -0.37
N HIS A 56 13.65 -10.96 -0.19
CA HIS A 56 14.53 -10.42 0.85
C HIS A 56 13.71 -9.63 1.86
N LYS A 57 13.83 -9.98 3.15
CA LYS A 57 13.18 -9.22 4.22
C LYS A 57 13.86 -7.89 4.48
N VAL A 58 13.09 -6.83 4.63
CA VAL A 58 13.56 -5.49 5.01
C VAL A 58 12.74 -4.98 6.18
N LEU A 59 13.39 -4.74 7.31
CA LEU A 59 12.70 -4.18 8.47
C LEU A 59 12.23 -2.74 8.18
N ALA A 60 10.95 -2.44 8.35
CA ALA A 60 10.33 -1.14 8.14
C ALA A 60 9.33 -0.81 9.26
N ASN A 61 9.84 -0.67 10.48
CA ASN A 61 9.02 -0.47 11.67
C ASN A 61 8.60 0.99 11.82
N TYR A 62 7.71 1.45 10.93
CA TYR A 62 7.14 2.79 10.93
C TYR A 62 5.62 2.72 11.12
N CYS A 63 5.12 3.37 12.16
CA CYS A 63 3.67 3.48 12.39
C CYS A 63 3.01 4.29 11.28
N TRP A 64 1.81 3.85 10.86
CA TRP A 64 1.02 4.56 9.85
C TRP A 64 0.63 5.97 10.32
N TYR A 65 0.63 6.92 9.39
CA TYR A 65 0.30 8.33 9.62
C TYR A 65 1.22 9.03 10.64
N SER A 66 2.42 8.48 10.89
CA SER A 66 3.43 9.10 11.77
C SER A 66 4.41 9.98 10.98
N PHE A 67 5.11 10.85 11.69
CA PHE A 67 6.23 11.59 11.10
C PHE A 67 7.33 10.64 10.58
N GLY A 68 7.59 9.54 11.29
CA GLY A 68 8.54 8.52 10.85
C GLY A 68 8.18 7.91 9.50
N GLU A 69 6.90 7.64 9.27
CA GLU A 69 6.43 7.15 7.97
C GLU A 69 6.60 8.20 6.86
N GLN A 70 6.35 9.48 7.14
CA GLN A 70 6.38 10.51 6.10
C GLN A 70 7.80 10.97 5.75
N PHE A 71 8.75 10.91 6.68
CA PHE A 71 10.10 11.42 6.50
C PHE A 71 11.18 10.33 6.49
N LEU A 72 11.16 9.39 7.44
CA LEU A 72 12.21 8.37 7.57
C LEU A 72 11.99 7.18 6.62
N PHE A 73 10.75 6.77 6.43
CA PHE A 73 10.47 5.64 5.54
C PHE A 73 10.80 5.95 4.08
N PRO A 74 10.46 7.10 3.48
CA PRO A 74 10.93 7.46 2.14
C PRO A 74 12.44 7.38 1.99
N PHE A 75 13.19 7.87 2.98
CA PHE A 75 14.64 7.80 2.95
C PHE A 75 15.17 6.36 2.90
N LYS A 76 14.54 5.46 3.65
CA LYS A 76 14.85 4.03 3.60
C LYS A 76 14.53 3.43 2.23
N LEU A 77 13.38 3.79 1.64
CA LEU A 77 12.98 3.35 0.31
C LEU A 77 13.96 3.81 -0.77
N TYR A 78 14.43 5.06 -0.72
CA TYR A 78 15.44 5.58 -1.65
C TYR A 78 16.77 4.82 -1.54
N ARG A 79 17.21 4.51 -0.32
CA ARG A 79 18.44 3.75 -0.09
C ARG A 79 18.40 2.33 -0.64
N ALA A 80 17.23 1.74 -0.76
CA ALA A 80 17.05 0.39 -1.29
C ALA A 80 17.32 0.28 -2.81
N LYS A 81 17.37 1.43 -3.54
CA LYS A 81 17.65 1.50 -4.98
C LYS A 81 16.81 0.53 -5.80
N LEU A 82 15.48 0.62 -5.65
CA LEU A 82 14.50 -0.24 -6.31
C LEU A 82 14.08 0.33 -7.65
N ASP A 83 13.81 -0.55 -8.62
CA ASP A 83 13.30 -0.19 -9.95
C ASP A 83 11.83 0.16 -9.91
N LEU A 84 11.07 -0.51 -9.07
CA LEU A 84 9.63 -0.34 -8.86
C LEU A 84 9.28 -0.59 -7.40
N PHE A 85 8.28 0.13 -6.90
CA PHE A 85 7.70 -0.12 -5.59
C PHE A 85 6.21 -0.43 -5.70
N HIS A 86 5.71 -1.45 -4.98
CA HIS A 86 4.29 -1.77 -4.88
C HIS A 86 3.79 -1.47 -3.47
N PHE A 87 2.98 -0.43 -3.34
CA PHE A 87 2.24 -0.17 -2.12
C PHE A 87 0.92 -0.94 -2.15
N LEU A 88 0.75 -1.86 -1.22
CA LEU A 88 -0.46 -2.70 -1.13
C LEU A 88 -1.66 -1.97 -0.51
N HIS A 89 -1.50 -0.70 -0.19
CA HIS A 89 -2.52 0.18 0.34
C HIS A 89 -2.25 1.63 -0.11
N PHE A 90 -3.27 2.49 -0.08
CA PHE A 90 -3.14 3.90 -0.51
C PHE A 90 -2.19 4.74 0.36
N ASN A 91 -1.76 4.22 1.51
CA ASN A 91 -0.91 4.95 2.46
C ASN A 91 0.55 5.07 1.97
N VAL A 92 0.71 5.78 0.87
CA VAL A 92 2.01 6.06 0.26
C VAL A 92 2.59 7.32 0.90
N PRO A 93 3.85 7.31 1.38
CA PRO A 93 4.47 8.50 1.92
C PRO A 93 4.49 9.65 0.90
N LEU A 94 4.11 10.85 1.34
CA LEU A 94 3.98 12.04 0.48
C LEU A 94 5.30 12.42 -0.20
N LEU A 95 6.43 12.17 0.47
CA LEU A 95 7.78 12.48 0.01
C LEU A 95 8.43 11.34 -0.81
N PHE A 96 7.65 10.33 -1.22
CA PHE A 96 8.15 9.30 -2.11
C PHE A 96 7.84 9.64 -3.58
N PHE A 97 8.87 9.73 -4.42
CA PHE A 97 8.78 10.20 -5.81
C PHE A 97 9.26 9.19 -6.85
N ASN A 98 9.87 8.07 -6.43
CA ASN A 98 10.28 7.02 -7.35
C ASN A 98 9.07 6.32 -7.98
N LYS A 99 9.32 5.49 -8.99
CA LYS A 99 8.27 4.72 -9.68
C LYS A 99 7.57 3.77 -8.72
N PHE A 100 6.25 3.84 -8.67
CA PHE A 100 5.46 2.90 -7.88
C PHE A 100 4.10 2.60 -8.51
N ILE A 101 3.54 1.48 -8.10
CA ILE A 101 2.15 1.09 -8.30
C ILE A 101 1.48 1.00 -6.93
N VAL A 102 0.16 1.13 -6.91
CA VAL A 102 -0.62 1.10 -5.65
C VAL A 102 -1.87 0.26 -5.81
N THR A 103 -2.16 -0.57 -4.80
CA THR A 103 -3.46 -1.26 -4.69
C THR A 103 -4.42 -0.42 -3.87
N ILE A 104 -5.63 -0.23 -4.39
CA ILE A 104 -6.75 0.44 -3.72
C ILE A 104 -7.86 -0.57 -3.48
N HIS A 105 -8.07 -0.91 -2.21
CA HIS A 105 -9.12 -1.84 -1.80
C HIS A 105 -10.49 -1.18 -1.84
N ASP A 106 -10.63 -0.03 -1.18
CA ASP A 106 -11.88 0.75 -1.18
C ASP A 106 -11.63 2.25 -0.95
N LEU A 107 -12.69 3.02 -1.03
CA LEU A 107 -12.73 4.44 -0.70
C LEU A 107 -13.70 4.74 0.46
N THR A 108 -13.96 3.76 1.31
CA THR A 108 -14.95 3.84 2.41
C THR A 108 -14.62 4.96 3.39
N GLN A 109 -13.35 5.16 3.71
CA GLN A 109 -12.92 6.26 4.60
C GLN A 109 -13.32 7.64 4.09
N ARG A 110 -13.49 7.82 2.77
CA ARG A 110 -14.01 9.05 2.18
C ARG A 110 -15.42 9.37 2.67
N LYS A 111 -16.24 8.35 2.88
CA LYS A 111 -17.66 8.47 3.27
C LYS A 111 -17.85 8.58 4.79
N LEU A 112 -16.79 8.36 5.58
CA LEU A 112 -16.87 8.44 7.04
C LEU A 112 -17.29 9.84 7.49
N THR A 113 -18.31 9.88 8.36
CA THR A 113 -18.80 11.09 9.01
C THR A 113 -18.30 11.17 10.45
N LYS A 114 -18.32 12.36 11.04
CA LYS A 114 -17.95 12.56 12.45
C LYS A 114 -18.79 11.70 13.41
N ARG A 115 -20.08 11.44 13.05
CA ARG A 115 -20.99 10.60 13.87
C ARG A 115 -20.47 9.17 14.03
N ALA A 116 -19.73 8.65 13.03
CA ALA A 116 -19.15 7.31 13.07
C ALA A 116 -17.78 7.26 13.77
N SER A 117 -17.30 8.38 14.34
CA SER A 117 -15.96 8.48 14.94
C SER A 117 -16.03 9.00 16.38
N LYS A 118 -15.33 8.32 17.29
CA LYS A 118 -15.14 8.75 18.70
C LYS A 118 -14.08 9.84 18.88
N LEU A 119 -13.34 10.21 17.83
CA LEU A 119 -12.26 11.21 17.89
C LEU A 119 -12.80 12.61 18.21
N PRO A 120 -12.05 13.47 18.92
CA PRO A 120 -12.37 14.90 19.04
C PRO A 120 -12.54 15.55 17.67
N LEU A 121 -13.40 16.56 17.56
CA LEU A 121 -13.81 17.17 16.30
C LEU A 121 -12.61 17.64 15.44
N LEU A 122 -11.72 18.40 16.06
CA LEU A 122 -10.54 18.93 15.37
C LEU A 122 -9.63 17.83 14.86
N PHE A 123 -9.40 16.79 15.66
CA PHE A 123 -8.58 15.64 15.30
C PHE A 123 -9.20 14.81 14.16
N PHE A 124 -10.53 14.68 14.16
CA PHE A 124 -11.24 14.00 13.08
C PHE A 124 -11.05 14.69 11.74
N TYR A 125 -11.27 16.01 11.67
CA TYR A 125 -11.09 16.76 10.43
C TYR A 125 -9.65 16.82 9.98
N PHE A 126 -8.69 16.94 10.90
CA PHE A 126 -7.27 16.86 10.59
C PHE A 126 -6.88 15.50 9.97
N LYS A 127 -7.29 14.38 10.59
CA LYS A 127 -7.06 13.04 10.01
C LYS A 127 -7.75 12.87 8.67
N LYS A 128 -8.95 13.40 8.52
CA LYS A 128 -9.68 13.35 7.24
C LYS A 128 -8.97 14.13 6.15
N LEU A 129 -8.43 15.29 6.46
CA LEU A 129 -7.62 16.09 5.53
C LEU A 129 -6.35 15.32 5.11
N LEU A 130 -5.62 14.76 6.08
CA LEU A 130 -4.43 13.94 5.79
C LEU A 130 -4.78 12.73 4.90
N TYR A 131 -5.87 12.03 5.19
CA TYR A 131 -6.36 10.95 4.33
C TYR A 131 -6.53 11.41 2.87
N PHE A 132 -7.24 12.55 2.66
CA PHE A 132 -7.45 13.05 1.31
C PHE A 132 -6.15 13.47 0.61
N LEU A 133 -5.20 14.04 1.32
CA LEU A 133 -3.90 14.41 0.78
C LEU A 133 -3.10 13.16 0.37
N VAL A 134 -3.02 12.17 1.25
CA VAL A 134 -2.25 10.94 1.03
C VAL A 134 -2.82 10.14 -0.13
N ILE A 135 -4.13 9.84 -0.11
CA ILE A 135 -4.75 9.03 -1.18
C ILE A 135 -4.74 9.75 -2.54
N LYS A 136 -4.98 11.07 -2.57
CA LYS A 136 -4.89 11.87 -3.80
C LYS A 136 -3.48 11.85 -4.38
N ASN A 137 -2.47 11.98 -3.52
CA ASN A 137 -1.07 11.90 -3.91
C ASN A 137 -0.73 10.51 -4.46
N ALA A 138 -1.10 9.44 -3.75
CA ALA A 138 -0.89 8.06 -4.16
C ALA A 138 -1.50 7.79 -5.55
N ILE A 139 -2.79 8.10 -5.72
CA ILE A 139 -3.51 7.89 -6.98
C ILE A 139 -2.91 8.71 -8.13
N LYS A 140 -2.57 9.98 -7.90
CA LYS A 140 -2.02 10.85 -8.96
C LYS A 140 -0.60 10.45 -9.37
N LYS A 141 0.27 10.09 -8.43
CA LYS A 141 1.68 9.80 -8.70
C LYS A 141 1.94 8.34 -9.13
N ALA A 142 1.09 7.39 -8.76
CA ALA A 142 1.26 5.99 -9.16
C ALA A 142 1.37 5.85 -10.69
N LYS A 143 2.25 4.97 -11.15
CA LYS A 143 2.36 4.59 -12.58
C LYS A 143 1.16 3.77 -13.04
N LYS A 144 0.69 2.85 -12.22
CA LYS A 144 -0.54 2.08 -12.39
C LYS A 144 -1.23 1.94 -11.03
N ILE A 145 -2.54 1.79 -11.09
CA ILE A 145 -3.38 1.56 -9.92
C ILE A 145 -4.04 0.20 -10.08
N ILE A 146 -3.92 -0.64 -9.08
CA ILE A 146 -4.67 -1.89 -8.99
C ILE A 146 -5.92 -1.62 -8.17
N ALA A 147 -7.09 -1.83 -8.74
CA ALA A 147 -8.37 -1.79 -8.05
C ALA A 147 -8.88 -3.23 -7.85
N ILE A 148 -9.28 -3.58 -6.64
CA ILE A 148 -9.73 -4.95 -6.33
C ILE A 148 -11.11 -5.29 -6.93
N SER A 149 -11.80 -4.30 -7.49
CA SER A 149 -13.10 -4.49 -8.13
C SER A 149 -13.40 -3.41 -9.17
N SER A 150 -14.31 -3.73 -10.09
CA SER A 150 -14.85 -2.75 -11.04
C SER A 150 -15.57 -1.60 -10.33
N PHE A 151 -16.17 -1.84 -9.17
CA PHE A 151 -16.77 -0.80 -8.34
C PHE A 151 -15.73 0.19 -7.83
N THR A 152 -14.63 -0.30 -7.25
CA THR A 152 -13.51 0.53 -6.79
C THR A 152 -12.91 1.35 -7.93
N LYS A 153 -12.72 0.73 -9.12
CA LYS A 153 -12.27 1.45 -10.33
C LYS A 153 -13.21 2.62 -10.66
N LYS A 154 -14.52 2.39 -10.71
CA LYS A 154 -15.51 3.45 -11.00
C LYS A 154 -15.47 4.57 -9.96
N GLU A 155 -15.33 4.26 -8.68
CA GLU A 155 -15.21 5.27 -7.63
C GLU A 155 -13.91 6.11 -7.78
N ILE A 156 -12.77 5.47 -8.09
CA ILE A 156 -11.50 6.18 -8.32
C ILE A 156 -11.65 7.16 -9.49
N ILE A 157 -12.19 6.73 -10.63
CA ILE A 157 -12.42 7.59 -11.79
C ILE A 157 -13.32 8.77 -11.41
N LYS A 158 -14.46 8.47 -10.77
CA LYS A 158 -15.46 9.49 -10.37
C LYS A 158 -14.88 10.58 -9.48
N TYR A 159 -14.09 10.19 -8.46
CA TYR A 159 -13.66 11.12 -7.42
C TYR A 159 -12.31 11.79 -7.70
N TYR A 160 -11.43 11.13 -8.46
CA TYR A 160 -10.07 11.64 -8.69
C TYR A 160 -9.82 12.02 -10.14
N LYS A 161 -10.77 11.77 -11.04
CA LYS A 161 -10.71 12.10 -12.48
C LYS A 161 -9.43 11.55 -13.12
N ILE A 162 -9.18 10.27 -12.91
CA ILE A 162 -8.02 9.54 -13.42
C ILE A 162 -8.43 8.81 -14.70
N GLU A 163 -7.52 8.78 -15.67
CA GLU A 163 -7.71 8.05 -16.93
C GLU A 163 -7.94 6.56 -16.66
N PRO A 164 -8.98 5.94 -17.25
CA PRO A 164 -9.34 4.54 -17.01
C PRO A 164 -8.20 3.54 -17.29
N GLU A 165 -7.31 3.86 -18.23
CA GLU A 165 -6.16 3.04 -18.65
C GLU A 165 -5.07 2.97 -17.59
N LYS A 166 -5.06 3.91 -16.65
CA LYS A 166 -4.17 3.90 -15.49
C LYS A 166 -4.59 2.86 -14.45
N ILE A 167 -5.85 2.38 -14.49
CA ILE A 167 -6.45 1.53 -13.47
C ILE A 167 -6.70 0.12 -14.04
N ILE A 168 -6.03 -0.87 -13.47
CA ILE A 168 -6.21 -2.29 -13.78
C ILE A 168 -7.09 -2.89 -12.68
N VAL A 169 -8.12 -3.65 -13.06
CA VAL A 169 -8.93 -4.40 -12.10
C VAL A 169 -8.33 -5.79 -11.92
N ILE A 170 -7.95 -6.12 -10.70
CA ILE A 170 -7.51 -7.46 -10.31
C ILE A 170 -8.38 -7.87 -9.11
N TYR A 171 -9.28 -8.81 -9.32
CA TYR A 171 -10.16 -9.29 -8.27
C TYR A 171 -9.38 -10.05 -7.21
N GLU A 172 -9.75 -9.85 -5.95
CA GLU A 172 -9.28 -10.70 -4.86
C GLU A 172 -9.99 -12.05 -4.97
N SER A 173 -9.19 -13.13 -4.92
CA SER A 173 -9.76 -14.48 -4.86
C SER A 173 -10.30 -14.75 -3.46
N ALA A 174 -11.53 -15.27 -3.37
CA ALA A 174 -11.98 -15.98 -2.19
C ALA A 174 -11.44 -17.42 -2.26
N GLU A 175 -10.92 -17.90 -1.14
CA GLU A 175 -10.65 -19.34 -0.95
C GLU A 175 -11.94 -20.03 -0.54
#